data_83f5aa29d8129bd9a3c762e20f77e751
#
_entry.id   83f5aa29d8129bd9a3c762e20f77e751
#
_cell.length_a   1.000
_cell.length_b   1.000
_cell.length_c   1.000
_cell.angle_alpha   90.00
_cell.angle_beta   90.00
_cell.angle_gamma   90.00
#
_symmetry.space_group_name_H-M   'P 1'
#
loop_
_entity.id
_entity.type
_entity.pdbx_description
1 polymer ?
#
loop_
_entity_poly.entity_id
_entity_poly.type
_entity_poly.pdbx_seq_one_letter_code
_entity_poly.pdbx_strand_id
1 'polypeptide(L)'
;IGACTPTFFFHVSAMCEFYTRVLFGCERPRIGLLSIGEEDHKGNDLTSKASNLFKQKPFNFVGNVEGRDLFTGNVDVIVCDGFVGNVALKVSEGLVSTIKTMLIQSLEATVMRQIGYGLAKGAFDEFKKRVDYEEYGGAPLLGVKGGVIICHGRSTRQAIKNAVRVAIDFETGGITRKIQENLVDGLENIGGKSSTAGSSRSIPGAAKR
;
A
#
# COMPACT_ATOMS: atom_id res chain seq x y z
N ILE A 1 2.24 -3.35 -18.64
CA ILE A 1 1.71 -3.79 -17.33
C ILE A 1 1.68 -5.31 -17.41
N GLY A 2 2.64 -5.98 -16.72
CA GLY A 2 2.68 -7.43 -16.65
C GLY A 2 1.47 -7.98 -15.87
N ALA A 3 1.08 -9.23 -16.13
CA ALA A 3 0.03 -9.89 -15.38
C ALA A 3 0.46 -10.05 -13.91
N CYS A 4 -0.30 -9.50 -12.98
CA CYS A 4 -0.08 -9.71 -11.57
C CYS A 4 -0.42 -11.16 -11.17
N THR A 5 0.36 -11.73 -10.28
CA THR A 5 0.10 -13.06 -9.70
C THR A 5 -0.15 -12.93 -8.19
N PRO A 6 -0.82 -13.89 -7.55
CA PRO A 6 -0.98 -13.89 -6.09
C PRO A 6 0.36 -13.83 -5.34
N THR A 7 1.38 -14.50 -5.85
CA THR A 7 2.75 -14.46 -5.30
C THR A 7 3.37 -13.07 -5.43
N PHE A 8 3.11 -12.37 -6.54
CA PHE A 8 3.56 -10.99 -6.70
C PHE A 8 2.91 -10.07 -5.65
N PHE A 9 1.61 -10.21 -5.42
CA PHE A 9 0.91 -9.47 -4.35
C PHE A 9 1.53 -9.74 -2.98
N PHE A 10 1.90 -10.98 -2.70
CA PHE A 10 2.60 -11.34 -1.47
C PHE A 10 3.96 -10.60 -1.34
N HIS A 11 4.78 -10.61 -2.38
CA HIS A 11 6.07 -9.92 -2.35
C HIS A 11 5.92 -8.41 -2.17
N VAL A 12 4.97 -7.80 -2.89
CA VAL A 12 4.69 -6.37 -2.73
C VAL A 12 4.22 -6.06 -1.31
N SER A 13 3.32 -6.88 -0.75
CA SER A 13 2.85 -6.72 0.63
C SER A 13 3.99 -6.78 1.65
N ALA A 14 4.89 -7.75 1.51
CA ALA A 14 6.05 -7.89 2.39
C ALA A 14 6.98 -6.67 2.31
N MET A 15 7.23 -6.17 1.09
CA MET A 15 8.02 -4.96 0.90
C MET A 15 7.33 -3.73 1.51
N CYS A 16 6.02 -3.58 1.31
CA CYS A 16 5.25 -2.46 1.85
C CYS A 16 5.11 -2.53 3.38
N GLU A 17 4.92 -3.72 3.95
CA GLU A 17 4.95 -3.93 5.40
C GLU A 17 6.25 -3.41 6.00
N PHE A 18 7.36 -3.86 5.45
CA PHE A 18 8.67 -3.45 5.91
C PHE A 18 8.90 -1.94 5.75
N TYR A 19 8.55 -1.40 4.59
CA TYR A 19 8.63 0.03 4.30
C TYR A 19 7.84 0.85 5.34
N THR A 20 6.61 0.44 5.62
CA THR A 20 5.73 1.11 6.58
C THR A 20 6.29 1.05 8.00
N ARG A 21 6.87 -0.08 8.41
CA ARG A 21 7.52 -0.22 9.70
C ARG A 21 8.70 0.73 9.87
N VAL A 22 9.55 0.83 8.87
CA VAL A 22 10.79 1.63 8.97
C VAL A 22 10.52 3.13 8.87
N LEU A 23 9.67 3.57 7.95
CA LEU A 23 9.47 4.99 7.69
C LEU A 23 8.38 5.61 8.57
N PHE A 24 7.33 4.87 8.89
CA PHE A 24 6.21 5.39 9.66
C PHE A 24 6.22 4.91 11.12
N GLY A 25 7.19 4.06 11.52
CA GLY A 25 7.30 3.56 12.89
C GLY A 25 6.13 2.65 13.31
N CYS A 26 5.38 2.10 12.36
CA CYS A 26 4.27 1.20 12.63
C CYS A 26 4.79 -0.23 12.80
N GLU A 27 4.88 -0.73 14.02
CA GLU A 27 5.50 -2.05 14.29
C GLU A 27 4.78 -3.21 13.61
N ARG A 28 3.47 -3.14 13.47
CA ARG A 28 2.63 -4.20 12.90
C ARG A 28 1.56 -3.63 11.98
N PRO A 29 1.92 -3.21 10.76
CA PRO A 29 1.00 -2.56 9.82
C PRO A 29 -0.18 -3.47 9.47
N ARG A 30 -1.37 -2.88 9.42
CA ARG A 30 -2.59 -3.54 8.95
C ARG A 30 -2.57 -3.57 7.43
N ILE A 31 -2.60 -4.78 6.85
CA ILE A 31 -2.54 -4.98 5.41
C ILE A 31 -3.92 -5.39 4.91
N GLY A 32 -4.50 -4.61 4.00
CA GLY A 32 -5.75 -4.89 3.31
C GLY A 32 -5.53 -5.20 1.83
N LEU A 33 -6.40 -6.01 1.26
CA LEU A 33 -6.44 -6.30 -0.17
C LEU A 33 -7.62 -5.56 -0.80
N LEU A 34 -7.35 -4.65 -1.73
CA LEU A 34 -8.40 -3.86 -2.39
C LEU A 34 -9.34 -4.77 -3.19
N SER A 35 -10.61 -4.68 -2.89
CA SER A 35 -11.67 -5.46 -3.49
C SER A 35 -12.95 -4.62 -3.69
N ILE A 36 -13.99 -5.24 -4.18
CA ILE A 36 -15.32 -4.64 -4.41
C ILE A 36 -16.27 -4.86 -3.22
N GLY A 37 -15.80 -5.47 -2.14
CA GLY A 37 -16.53 -5.75 -0.91
C GLY A 37 -15.62 -6.40 0.11
N GLU A 38 -15.98 -6.30 1.39
CA GLU A 38 -15.19 -6.82 2.52
C GLU A 38 -15.26 -8.34 2.66
N GLU A 39 -16.31 -8.98 2.11
CA GLU A 39 -16.53 -10.41 2.26
C GLU A 39 -15.49 -11.22 1.46
N ASP A 40 -15.09 -12.35 2.01
CA ASP A 40 -14.04 -13.24 1.46
C ASP A 40 -14.29 -13.70 0.02
N HIS A 41 -15.55 -13.80 -0.38
CA HIS A 41 -15.93 -14.26 -1.73
C HIS A 41 -16.00 -13.12 -2.77
N LYS A 42 -15.81 -11.88 -2.34
CA LYS A 42 -15.81 -10.71 -3.24
C LYS A 42 -14.46 -10.54 -3.92
N GLY A 43 -14.51 -9.97 -5.11
CA GLY A 43 -13.33 -9.72 -5.94
C GLY A 43 -13.26 -10.62 -7.17
N ASN A 44 -12.08 -10.72 -7.73
CA ASN A 44 -11.79 -11.58 -8.88
C ASN A 44 -10.89 -12.76 -8.47
N ASP A 45 -10.60 -13.66 -9.41
CA ASP A 45 -9.73 -14.82 -9.18
C ASP A 45 -8.36 -14.46 -8.59
N LEU A 46 -7.77 -13.33 -9.01
CA LEU A 46 -6.48 -12.88 -8.52
C LEU A 46 -6.57 -12.46 -7.05
N THR A 47 -7.55 -11.63 -6.69
CA THR A 47 -7.74 -11.17 -5.32
C THR A 47 -8.12 -12.31 -4.38
N SER A 48 -8.99 -13.23 -4.80
CA SER A 48 -9.36 -14.40 -4.00
C SER A 48 -8.17 -15.31 -3.71
N LYS A 49 -7.33 -15.61 -4.72
CA LYS A 49 -6.11 -16.40 -4.53
C LYS A 49 -5.07 -15.69 -3.66
N ALA A 50 -4.93 -14.36 -3.80
CA ALA A 50 -4.05 -13.54 -2.98
C ALA A 50 -4.52 -13.51 -1.52
N SER A 51 -5.82 -13.32 -1.25
CA SER A 51 -6.41 -13.35 0.08
C SER A 51 -6.14 -14.68 0.79
N ASN A 52 -6.35 -15.81 0.10
CA ASN A 52 -6.05 -17.13 0.65
C ASN A 52 -4.55 -17.30 0.97
N LEU A 53 -3.66 -16.75 0.16
CA LEU A 53 -2.23 -16.78 0.41
C LEU A 53 -1.87 -15.92 1.63
N PHE A 54 -2.43 -14.73 1.77
CA PHE A 54 -2.16 -13.80 2.87
C PHE A 54 -2.61 -14.35 4.23
N LYS A 55 -3.76 -15.05 4.29
CA LYS A 55 -4.25 -15.72 5.50
C LYS A 55 -3.31 -16.80 6.05
N GLN A 56 -2.44 -17.36 5.19
CA GLN A 56 -1.47 -18.39 5.56
C GLN A 56 -0.11 -17.81 6.02
N LYS A 57 0.05 -16.49 5.98
CA LYS A 57 1.31 -15.80 6.25
C LYS A 57 1.25 -15.00 7.55
N PRO A 58 2.40 -14.67 8.15
CA PRO A 58 2.46 -13.94 9.42
C PRO A 58 2.11 -12.44 9.30
N PHE A 59 1.43 -12.03 8.24
CA PHE A 59 0.97 -10.66 8.07
C PHE A 59 -0.13 -10.31 9.07
N ASN A 60 -0.21 -9.04 9.41
CA ASN A 60 -1.39 -8.47 10.04
C ASN A 60 -2.46 -8.18 8.96
N PHE A 61 -2.90 -9.25 8.29
CA PHE A 61 -3.86 -9.18 7.20
C PHE A 61 -5.27 -8.95 7.77
N VAL A 62 -5.89 -7.85 7.40
CA VAL A 62 -7.22 -7.46 7.86
C VAL A 62 -8.35 -7.92 6.94
N GLY A 63 -8.02 -8.55 5.80
CA GLY A 63 -9.00 -9.02 4.83
C GLY A 63 -9.13 -8.12 3.60
N ASN A 64 -10.25 -8.29 2.89
CA ASN A 64 -10.61 -7.40 1.80
C ASN A 64 -11.01 -6.03 2.33
N VAL A 65 -10.66 -4.98 1.58
CA VAL A 65 -11.02 -3.59 1.87
C VAL A 65 -11.60 -2.94 0.62
N GLU A 66 -12.42 -1.92 0.80
CA GLU A 66 -13.08 -1.20 -0.28
C GLU A 66 -12.39 0.13 -0.60
N GLY A 67 -12.80 0.77 -1.69
CA GLY A 67 -12.28 2.07 -2.10
C GLY A 67 -12.44 3.18 -1.05
N ARG A 68 -13.45 3.09 -0.18
CA ARG A 68 -13.62 4.03 0.94
C ARG A 68 -12.48 3.94 1.96
N ASP A 69 -11.90 2.76 2.14
CA ASP A 69 -10.85 2.52 3.15
C ASP A 69 -9.51 3.15 2.77
N LEU A 70 -9.36 3.57 1.50
CA LEU A 70 -8.20 4.36 1.07
C LEU A 70 -8.02 5.66 1.86
N PHE A 71 -9.09 6.16 2.51
CA PHE A 71 -9.11 7.47 3.17
C PHE A 71 -9.42 7.41 4.67
N THR A 72 -9.79 6.23 5.20
CA THR A 72 -10.25 6.11 6.60
C THR A 72 -9.11 6.03 7.61
N GLY A 73 -7.90 5.65 7.18
CA GLY A 73 -6.79 5.35 8.09
C GLY A 73 -6.97 4.07 8.92
N ASN A 74 -7.97 3.25 8.60
CA ASN A 74 -8.20 1.96 9.28
C ASN A 74 -7.23 0.87 8.82
N VAL A 75 -6.55 1.09 7.71
CA VAL A 75 -5.59 0.19 7.08
C VAL A 75 -4.32 0.97 6.79
N ASP A 76 -3.16 0.37 7.03
CA ASP A 76 -1.88 1.05 6.89
C ASP A 76 -1.23 0.77 5.51
N VAL A 77 -1.55 -0.39 4.92
CA VAL A 77 -1.10 -0.81 3.58
C VAL A 77 -2.28 -1.41 2.84
N ILE A 78 -2.60 -0.87 1.67
CA ILE A 78 -3.62 -1.43 0.78
C ILE A 78 -2.94 -1.93 -0.49
N VAL A 79 -3.13 -3.20 -0.78
CA VAL A 79 -2.50 -3.89 -1.92
C VAL A 79 -3.52 -4.08 -3.04
N CYS A 80 -3.11 -3.75 -4.25
CA CYS A 80 -3.88 -3.98 -5.47
C CYS A 80 -2.95 -4.12 -6.68
N ASP A 81 -3.50 -4.47 -7.83
CA ASP A 81 -2.74 -4.40 -9.08
C ASP A 81 -2.50 -2.96 -9.53
N GLY A 82 -1.48 -2.76 -10.37
CA GLY A 82 -1.07 -1.42 -10.77
C GLY A 82 -2.09 -0.69 -11.65
N PHE A 83 -2.99 -1.40 -12.35
CA PHE A 83 -4.06 -0.75 -13.11
C PHE A 83 -5.14 -0.20 -12.16
N VAL A 84 -5.66 -1.05 -11.27
CA VAL A 84 -6.66 -0.65 -10.28
C VAL A 84 -6.12 0.46 -9.38
N GLY A 85 -4.87 0.33 -8.89
CA GLY A 85 -4.23 1.35 -8.06
C GLY A 85 -4.08 2.68 -8.78
N ASN A 86 -3.66 2.67 -10.04
CA ASN A 86 -3.54 3.90 -10.83
C ASN A 86 -4.89 4.55 -11.11
N VAL A 87 -5.93 3.76 -11.40
CA VAL A 87 -7.30 4.29 -11.56
C VAL A 87 -7.77 4.91 -10.25
N ALA A 88 -7.62 4.23 -9.11
CA ALA A 88 -8.00 4.75 -7.80
C ALA A 88 -7.29 6.08 -7.50
N LEU A 89 -5.97 6.17 -7.73
CA LEU A 89 -5.19 7.40 -7.56
C LEU A 89 -5.71 8.52 -8.46
N LYS A 90 -5.93 8.26 -9.76
CA LYS A 90 -6.40 9.29 -10.69
C LYS A 90 -7.81 9.79 -10.39
N VAL A 91 -8.70 8.89 -9.95
CA VAL A 91 -10.04 9.28 -9.49
C VAL A 91 -9.94 10.13 -8.23
N SER A 92 -9.11 9.76 -7.26
CA SER A 92 -8.89 10.52 -6.03
C SER A 92 -8.31 11.92 -6.30
N GLU A 93 -7.27 12.01 -7.14
CA GLU A 93 -6.68 13.29 -7.56
C GLU A 93 -7.72 14.19 -8.24
N GLY A 94 -8.49 13.63 -9.17
CA GLY A 94 -9.56 14.34 -9.88
C GLY A 94 -10.67 14.84 -8.94
N LEU A 95 -11.09 13.99 -8.01
CA LEU A 95 -12.12 14.32 -7.01
C LEU A 95 -11.67 15.48 -6.10
N VAL A 96 -10.45 15.40 -5.55
CA VAL A 96 -9.88 16.48 -4.72
C VAL A 96 -9.79 17.79 -5.48
N SER A 97 -9.33 17.75 -6.74
CA SER A 97 -9.26 18.93 -7.61
C SER A 97 -10.63 19.55 -7.87
N THR A 98 -11.63 18.71 -8.15
CA THR A 98 -13.00 19.15 -8.40
C THR A 98 -13.63 19.77 -7.16
N ILE A 99 -13.52 19.11 -6.00
CA ILE A 99 -14.02 19.62 -4.72
C ILE A 99 -13.39 20.98 -4.40
N LYS A 100 -12.06 21.10 -4.56
CA LYS A 100 -11.34 22.36 -4.35
C LYS A 100 -11.88 23.47 -5.24
N THR A 101 -12.10 23.21 -6.53
CA THR A 101 -12.64 24.19 -7.48
C THR A 101 -14.04 24.63 -7.08
N MET A 102 -14.93 23.66 -6.78
CA MET A 102 -16.31 23.99 -6.37
C MET A 102 -16.35 24.78 -5.06
N LEU A 103 -15.48 24.44 -4.10
CA LEU A 103 -15.38 25.15 -2.83
C LEU A 103 -14.93 26.59 -3.02
N ILE A 104 -13.87 26.83 -3.82
CA ILE A 104 -13.37 28.17 -4.13
C ILE A 104 -14.47 28.99 -4.81
N GLN A 105 -15.13 28.47 -5.84
CA GLN A 105 -16.23 29.15 -6.53
C GLN A 105 -17.35 29.51 -5.56
N SER A 106 -17.70 28.64 -4.63
CA SER A 106 -18.74 28.89 -3.63
C SER A 106 -18.32 29.96 -2.62
N LEU A 107 -17.04 29.99 -2.24
CA LEU A 107 -16.52 30.99 -1.29
C LEU A 107 -16.35 32.37 -1.93
N GLU A 108 -16.06 32.45 -3.22
CA GLU A 108 -15.87 33.69 -3.97
C GLU A 108 -17.21 34.32 -4.46
N ALA A 109 -18.32 33.59 -4.36
CA ALA A 109 -19.59 33.99 -4.95
C ALA A 109 -20.18 35.29 -4.37
N THR A 110 -19.86 35.70 -3.14
CA THR A 110 -20.32 36.95 -2.53
C THR A 110 -19.27 37.58 -1.63
N VAL A 111 -19.28 38.90 -1.47
CA VAL A 111 -18.37 39.64 -0.58
C VAL A 111 -18.41 39.11 0.86
N MET A 112 -19.60 38.78 1.36
CA MET A 112 -19.78 38.26 2.71
C MET A 112 -19.06 36.90 2.90
N ARG A 113 -19.13 36.01 1.88
CA ARG A 113 -18.43 34.71 1.90
C ARG A 113 -16.93 34.86 1.81
N GLN A 114 -16.43 35.83 1.03
CA GLN A 114 -14.99 36.15 0.96
C GLN A 114 -14.45 36.63 2.31
N ILE A 115 -15.20 37.48 3.02
CA ILE A 115 -14.86 37.94 4.38
C ILE A 115 -14.81 36.71 5.33
N GLY A 116 -15.84 35.85 5.30
CA GLY A 116 -15.91 34.63 6.09
C GLY A 116 -14.75 33.69 5.80
N TYR A 117 -14.38 33.52 4.52
CA TYR A 117 -13.21 32.75 4.11
C TYR A 117 -11.92 33.34 4.67
N GLY A 118 -11.76 34.67 4.61
CA GLY A 118 -10.59 35.35 5.18
C GLY A 118 -10.43 35.08 6.68
N LEU A 119 -11.51 35.10 7.44
CA LEU A 119 -11.50 34.78 8.88
C LEU A 119 -11.20 33.30 9.16
N ALA A 120 -11.66 32.39 8.29
CA ALA A 120 -11.44 30.94 8.43
C ALA A 120 -10.19 30.43 7.68
N LYS A 121 -9.36 31.31 7.11
CA LYS A 121 -8.23 30.95 6.25
C LYS A 121 -7.31 29.91 6.87
N GLY A 122 -7.01 30.00 8.16
CA GLY A 122 -6.16 29.05 8.86
C GLY A 122 -6.68 27.60 8.79
N ALA A 123 -7.99 27.41 8.95
CA ALA A 123 -8.61 26.08 8.83
C ALA A 123 -8.54 25.54 7.38
N PHE A 124 -8.73 26.40 6.39
CA PHE A 124 -8.59 26.02 4.98
C PHE A 124 -7.17 25.69 4.59
N ASP A 125 -6.18 26.41 5.11
CA ASP A 125 -4.77 26.13 4.88
C ASP A 125 -4.36 24.79 5.52
N GLU A 126 -4.87 24.47 6.71
CA GLU A 126 -4.66 23.17 7.35
C GLU A 126 -5.30 22.03 6.54
N PHE A 127 -6.56 22.21 6.13
CA PHE A 127 -7.25 21.23 5.28
C PHE A 127 -6.49 21.00 3.97
N LYS A 128 -6.05 22.08 3.31
CA LYS A 128 -5.27 22.00 2.07
C LYS A 128 -4.01 21.16 2.25
N LYS A 129 -3.24 21.37 3.32
CA LYS A 129 -2.05 20.57 3.61
C LYS A 129 -2.34 19.08 3.78
N ARG A 130 -3.47 18.72 4.40
CA ARG A 130 -3.86 17.31 4.61
C ARG A 130 -4.24 16.58 3.32
N VAL A 131 -4.80 17.30 2.34
CA VAL A 131 -5.24 16.70 1.06
C VAL A 131 -4.25 16.91 -0.09
N ASP A 132 -3.16 17.61 0.14
CA ASP A 132 -2.16 17.93 -0.87
C ASP A 132 -1.14 16.80 -0.99
N TYR A 133 -1.26 16.00 -2.04
CA TYR A 133 -0.33 14.91 -2.34
C TYR A 133 1.09 15.41 -2.67
N GLU A 134 1.28 16.67 -3.04
CA GLU A 134 2.60 17.26 -3.33
C GLU A 134 3.48 17.38 -2.06
N GLU A 135 2.89 17.39 -0.89
CA GLU A 135 3.61 17.38 0.39
C GLU A 135 4.44 16.09 0.58
N TYR A 136 3.99 14.96 0.00
CA TYR A 136 4.69 13.68 0.13
C TYR A 136 5.86 13.51 -0.84
N GLY A 137 5.99 14.36 -1.87
CA GLY A 137 7.12 14.44 -2.78
C GLY A 137 7.17 13.38 -3.87
N GLY A 138 6.91 12.12 -3.57
CA GLY A 138 6.93 11.01 -4.51
C GLY A 138 6.84 9.66 -3.82
N ALA A 139 6.69 8.60 -4.61
CA ALA A 139 6.57 7.23 -4.12
C ALA A 139 7.83 6.42 -4.46
N PRO A 140 8.42 5.68 -3.51
CA PRO A 140 9.55 4.82 -3.80
C PRO A 140 9.11 3.63 -4.65
N LEU A 141 9.91 3.30 -5.65
CA LEU A 141 9.78 2.08 -6.44
C LEU A 141 10.44 0.94 -5.67
N LEU A 142 9.63 0.11 -5.04
CA LEU A 142 10.11 -1.03 -4.27
C LEU A 142 10.51 -2.20 -5.19
N GLY A 143 11.42 -3.06 -4.73
CA GLY A 143 11.85 -4.26 -5.45
C GLY A 143 12.94 -4.03 -6.49
N VAL A 144 13.55 -2.84 -6.53
CA VAL A 144 14.71 -2.51 -7.38
C VAL A 144 15.98 -2.41 -6.53
N LYS A 145 17.14 -2.56 -7.18
CA LYS A 145 18.47 -2.43 -6.53
C LYS A 145 18.85 -0.96 -6.45
N GLY A 146 18.42 -0.27 -5.40
CA GLY A 146 18.74 1.14 -5.14
C GLY A 146 17.49 2.01 -4.94
N GLY A 147 17.71 3.26 -4.54
CA GLY A 147 16.64 4.23 -4.30
C GLY A 147 16.11 4.83 -5.61
N VAL A 148 14.89 4.51 -5.97
CA VAL A 148 14.16 5.12 -7.09
C VAL A 148 12.87 5.73 -6.57
N ILE A 149 12.70 7.03 -6.77
CA ILE A 149 11.49 7.76 -6.36
C ILE A 149 10.70 8.17 -7.61
N ILE A 150 9.47 7.76 -7.70
CA ILE A 150 8.55 8.11 -8.77
C ILE A 150 7.84 9.40 -8.39
N CYS A 151 7.99 10.43 -9.24
CA CYS A 151 7.31 11.71 -9.08
C CYS A 151 6.25 11.88 -10.18
N HIS A 152 5.32 12.80 -9.95
CA HIS A 152 4.32 13.16 -10.95
C HIS A 152 4.95 14.03 -12.05
N GLY A 153 4.51 13.90 -13.32
CA GLY A 153 5.03 14.71 -14.44
C GLY A 153 4.80 16.22 -14.30
N ARG A 154 3.90 16.63 -13.39
CA ARG A 154 3.62 18.03 -13.04
C ARG A 154 4.11 18.43 -11.65
N SER A 155 5.04 17.66 -11.08
CA SER A 155 5.59 17.94 -9.74
C SER A 155 6.16 19.34 -9.64
N THR A 156 5.77 20.06 -8.58
CA THR A 156 6.28 21.39 -8.27
C THR A 156 7.71 21.32 -7.73
N ARG A 157 8.37 22.46 -7.61
CA ARG A 157 9.69 22.55 -6.95
C ARG A 157 9.65 21.96 -5.53
N GLN A 158 8.56 22.19 -4.77
CA GLN A 158 8.43 21.67 -3.42
C GLN A 158 8.29 20.16 -3.43
N ALA A 159 7.50 19.58 -4.33
CA ALA A 159 7.37 18.14 -4.49
C ALA A 159 8.71 17.48 -4.83
N ILE A 160 9.50 18.04 -5.75
CA ILE A 160 10.83 17.51 -6.08
C ILE A 160 11.79 17.62 -4.88
N LYS A 161 11.77 18.72 -4.13
CA LYS A 161 12.57 18.85 -2.89
C LYS A 161 12.20 17.77 -1.87
N ASN A 162 10.91 17.50 -1.69
CA ASN A 162 10.43 16.46 -0.78
C ASN A 162 10.82 15.06 -1.31
N ALA A 163 10.74 14.81 -2.62
CA ALA A 163 11.18 13.55 -3.24
C ALA A 163 12.68 13.27 -2.98
N VAL A 164 13.53 14.28 -3.09
CA VAL A 164 14.96 14.15 -2.76
C VAL A 164 15.15 13.80 -1.28
N ARG A 165 14.36 14.39 -0.37
CA ARG A 165 14.39 14.04 1.06
C ARG A 165 14.00 12.60 1.28
N VAL A 166 12.87 12.15 0.67
CA VAL A 166 12.43 10.75 0.72
C VAL A 166 13.52 9.81 0.20
N ALA A 167 14.22 10.16 -0.89
CA ALA A 167 15.33 9.37 -1.40
C ALA A 167 16.49 9.25 -0.40
N ILE A 168 16.84 10.35 0.27
CA ILE A 168 17.88 10.35 1.32
C ILE A 168 17.46 9.46 2.49
N ASP A 169 16.24 9.63 2.99
CA ASP A 169 15.71 8.85 4.10
C ASP A 169 15.64 7.34 3.75
N PHE A 170 15.28 7.02 2.49
CA PHE A 170 15.22 5.67 1.97
C PHE A 170 16.62 5.01 1.95
N GLU A 171 17.64 5.73 1.48
CA GLU A 171 19.02 5.24 1.41
C GLU A 171 19.69 5.16 2.79
N THR A 172 19.57 6.22 3.60
CA THR A 172 20.15 6.25 4.95
C THR A 172 19.51 5.24 5.89
N GLY A 173 18.21 4.96 5.72
CA GLY A 173 17.49 3.88 6.40
C GLY A 173 17.92 2.47 6.00
N GLY A 174 18.70 2.34 4.91
CA GLY A 174 19.14 1.05 4.35
C GLY A 174 17.97 0.16 3.93
N ILE A 175 16.87 0.78 3.47
CA ILE A 175 15.59 0.10 3.24
C ILE A 175 15.73 -0.97 2.18
N THR A 176 16.40 -0.71 1.07
CA THR A 176 16.63 -1.69 0.00
C THR A 176 17.30 -2.96 0.52
N ARG A 177 18.40 -2.80 1.29
CA ARG A 177 19.12 -3.95 1.85
C ARG A 177 18.25 -4.74 2.82
N LYS A 178 17.59 -4.06 3.73
CA LYS A 178 16.73 -4.69 4.73
C LYS A 178 15.53 -5.42 4.11
N ILE A 179 14.94 -4.87 3.03
CA ILE A 179 13.90 -5.55 2.25
C ILE A 179 14.46 -6.85 1.63
N GLN A 180 15.66 -6.80 1.05
CA GLN A 180 16.28 -7.98 0.46
C GLN A 180 16.54 -9.08 1.50
N GLU A 181 17.11 -8.73 2.66
CA GLU A 181 17.37 -9.66 3.76
C GLU A 181 16.06 -10.33 4.24
N ASN A 182 15.01 -9.53 4.49
CA ASN A 182 13.73 -10.06 4.98
C ASN A 182 12.95 -10.87 3.93
N LEU A 183 13.09 -10.56 2.64
CA LEU A 183 12.47 -11.35 1.57
C LEU A 183 13.14 -12.72 1.42
N VAL A 184 14.45 -12.80 1.58
CA VAL A 184 15.20 -14.07 1.52
C VAL A 184 14.78 -14.97 2.68
N ASP A 185 14.78 -14.47 3.91
CA ASP A 185 14.35 -15.21 5.10
C ASP A 185 12.88 -15.66 5.00
N GLY A 186 12.00 -14.81 4.45
CA GLY A 186 10.60 -15.14 4.21
C GLY A 186 10.39 -16.23 3.16
N LEU A 187 11.24 -16.28 2.13
CA LEU A 187 11.18 -17.29 1.07
C LEU A 187 11.74 -18.64 1.51
N GLU A 188 12.79 -18.69 2.32
CA GLU A 188 13.36 -19.92 2.86
C GLU A 188 12.38 -20.65 3.78
N ASN A 189 11.60 -19.90 4.57
CA ASN A 189 10.52 -20.46 5.39
C ASN A 189 9.33 -21.01 4.57
N ILE A 190 9.22 -20.65 3.30
CA ILE A 190 8.19 -21.17 2.37
C ILE A 190 8.67 -22.47 1.70
N GLY A 191 9.97 -22.60 1.40
CA GLY A 191 10.57 -23.77 0.74
C GLY A 191 10.78 -24.96 1.66
N GLY A 192 10.94 -24.75 2.98
CA GLY A 192 11.31 -25.78 3.94
C GLY A 192 10.22 -26.76 4.38
N LYS A 193 8.97 -26.58 3.99
CA LYS A 193 7.86 -27.45 4.41
C LYS A 193 7.36 -28.46 3.36
N SER A 194 8.00 -28.54 2.19
CA SER A 194 7.55 -29.41 1.09
C SER A 194 8.32 -30.70 0.89
N SER A 195 9.33 -31.04 1.71
CA SER A 195 10.18 -32.20 1.41
C SER A 195 10.34 -33.27 2.51
N THR A 196 9.41 -33.37 3.48
CA THR A 196 9.44 -34.50 4.43
C THR A 196 8.05 -35.08 4.70
N ALA A 197 7.42 -35.62 3.66
CA ALA A 197 6.30 -36.56 3.80
C ALA A 197 6.35 -37.59 2.67
N GLY A 198 7.32 -38.50 2.74
CA GLY A 198 7.42 -39.60 1.81
C GLY A 198 8.44 -40.62 2.27
N SER A 199 7.94 -41.75 2.71
CA SER A 199 8.64 -43.01 2.92
C SER A 199 8.88 -43.42 4.38
N SER A 200 8.02 -44.25 4.91
CA SER A 200 8.25 -45.66 5.15
C SER A 200 7.07 -46.27 5.90
N ARG A 201 6.18 -46.95 5.18
CA ARG A 201 5.34 -48.01 5.76
C ARG A 201 6.03 -49.32 5.53
N SER A 202 6.69 -49.81 6.54
CA SER A 202 7.02 -51.23 6.66
C SER A 202 5.88 -51.93 7.40
N ILE A 203 5.31 -52.92 6.73
CA ILE A 203 4.35 -53.87 7.26
C ILE A 203 5.13 -54.90 8.08
N PRO A 204 4.74 -55.27 9.28
CA PRO A 204 5.06 -56.55 9.85
C PRO A 204 3.85 -57.49 9.86
N GLY A 205 4.13 -58.65 9.42
CA GLY A 205 3.34 -59.79 9.11
C GLY A 205 2.47 -60.37 10.21
N ALA A 206 1.62 -61.20 9.71
CA ALA A 206 0.71 -62.11 10.40
C ALA A 206 1.41 -63.11 11.31
N ALA A 207 0.87 -63.37 12.48
CA ALA A 207 0.88 -64.68 13.10
C ALA A 207 -0.20 -64.83 14.19
N LYS A 208 -1.14 -65.72 13.93
CA LYS A 208 -1.72 -66.77 14.77
C LYS A 208 -2.02 -66.49 16.26
N ARG A 209 -3.23 -66.42 16.69
CA ARG A 209 -4.12 -67.52 17.20
C ARG A 209 -5.52 -66.95 17.44
#